data_0312b2f5b3e2818f4cc9b7163aa3d68c
#
_entry.id   0312b2f5b3e2818f4cc9b7163aa3d68c
#
_cell.length_a   1.000
_cell.length_b   1.000
_cell.length_c   1.000
_cell.angle_alpha   90.00
_cell.angle_beta   90.00
_cell.angle_gamma   90.00
#
_symmetry.space_group_name_H-M   'P 1'
#
loop_
_entity.id
_entity.type
_entity.pdbx_description
1 polymer ?
#
loop_
_entity_poly.entity_id
_entity_poly.type
_entity_poly.pdbx_seq_one_letter_code
_entity_poly.pdbx_strand_id
1 'polypeptide(L)'
;LDRIISVIPERADNQEFFFGPYRASMHMMLEPLLLFETVLIEDRPITELLDSDFSYRSDLLENWYKGGKAGGPPTAIPFKRVPVTDRRQGGVITNAAVMTMTSSSTHTKPITRGAWLATVIFNDPPEPPPADVPELPEKPVKKDENLTIRERLAAHRDRPDCAGCHVKID
;
A
#
# COMPACT_ATOMS: atom_id res chain seq x y z
N LEU A 1 -3.43 4.12 -12.45
CA LEU A 1 -2.27 4.19 -13.35
C LEU A 1 -1.62 5.58 -13.26
N ASP A 2 -2.38 6.65 -13.41
CA ASP A 2 -1.87 8.04 -13.45
C ASP A 2 -1.13 8.44 -12.17
N ARG A 3 -1.55 7.97 -10.99
CA ARG A 3 -0.83 8.25 -9.73
C ARG A 3 0.49 7.50 -9.60
N ILE A 4 0.62 6.34 -10.21
CA ILE A 4 1.87 5.57 -10.22
C ILE A 4 2.84 6.18 -11.22
N ILE A 5 2.33 6.69 -12.34
CA ILE A 5 3.12 7.36 -13.39
C ILE A 5 3.55 8.77 -12.97
N SER A 6 2.75 9.49 -12.18
CA SER A 6 3.08 10.84 -11.70
C SER A 6 4.28 10.93 -10.74
N VAL A 7 4.80 9.79 -10.29
CA VAL A 7 6.04 9.71 -9.49
C VAL A 7 7.29 9.63 -10.36
N ILE A 8 7.15 9.55 -11.71
CA ILE A 8 8.31 9.56 -12.62
C ILE A 8 8.78 11.00 -12.77
N PRO A 9 9.99 11.37 -12.31
CA PRO A 9 10.49 12.73 -12.48
C PRO A 9 10.67 13.06 -13.97
N GLU A 10 10.34 14.27 -14.36
CA GLU A 10 10.50 14.78 -15.73
C GLU A 10 11.97 14.81 -16.24
N ARG A 11 12.94 14.59 -15.35
CA ARG A 11 14.37 14.52 -15.68
C ARG A 11 14.97 13.21 -15.20
N ALA A 12 15.12 12.28 -16.10
CA ALA A 12 15.91 11.08 -15.89
C ALA A 12 17.13 11.08 -16.83
N ASP A 13 18.16 11.84 -16.44
CA ASP A 13 19.48 11.73 -17.07
C ASP A 13 20.18 10.41 -16.68
N ASN A 14 19.56 9.63 -15.79
CA ASN A 14 20.06 8.38 -15.26
C ASN A 14 19.09 7.24 -15.55
N GLN A 15 19.51 6.31 -16.41
CA GLN A 15 18.70 5.15 -16.78
C GLN A 15 18.35 4.26 -15.59
N GLU A 16 19.16 4.17 -14.55
CA GLU A 16 18.86 3.41 -13.33
C GLU A 16 17.67 4.00 -12.58
N PHE A 17 17.59 5.32 -12.53
CA PHE A 17 16.50 6.01 -11.87
C PHE A 17 15.18 5.86 -12.65
N PHE A 18 15.23 5.88 -13.96
CA PHE A 18 14.04 5.74 -14.81
C PHE A 18 13.51 4.30 -14.83
N PHE A 19 14.38 3.32 -14.98
CA PHE A 19 13.96 1.92 -15.12
C PHE A 19 13.68 1.20 -13.79
N GLY A 20 14.35 1.55 -12.71
CA GLY A 20 14.16 0.91 -11.41
C GLY A 20 12.75 1.10 -10.84
N PRO A 21 12.27 2.32 -10.60
CA PRO A 21 10.92 2.58 -10.08
C PRO A 21 9.82 2.11 -11.02
N TYR A 22 9.97 2.34 -12.32
CA TYR A 22 8.99 1.94 -13.33
C TYR A 22 8.77 0.42 -13.34
N ARG A 23 9.83 -0.36 -13.24
CA ARG A 23 9.72 -1.81 -13.18
C ARG A 23 9.09 -2.31 -11.90
N ALA A 24 9.50 -1.76 -10.76
CA ALA A 24 8.91 -2.11 -9.47
C ALA A 24 7.40 -1.84 -9.49
N SER A 25 6.97 -0.69 -9.99
CA SER A 25 5.54 -0.35 -10.08
C SER A 25 4.76 -1.30 -11.00
N MET A 26 5.32 -1.71 -12.14
CA MET A 26 4.70 -2.71 -13.01
C MET A 26 4.55 -4.06 -12.32
N HIS A 27 5.59 -4.52 -11.63
CA HIS A 27 5.53 -5.78 -10.89
C HIS A 27 4.51 -5.71 -9.75
N MET A 28 4.44 -4.57 -9.04
CA MET A 28 3.43 -4.34 -8.01
C MET A 28 2.00 -4.43 -8.56
N MET A 29 1.76 -3.92 -9.77
CA MET A 29 0.44 -3.98 -10.40
C MET A 29 0.05 -5.40 -10.82
N LEU A 30 1.01 -6.22 -11.26
CA LEU A 30 0.74 -7.59 -11.69
C LEU A 30 0.39 -8.52 -10.53
N GLU A 31 0.86 -8.26 -9.32
CA GLU A 31 0.57 -9.08 -8.14
C GLU A 31 -0.95 -9.24 -7.89
N PRO A 32 -1.75 -8.16 -7.71
CA PRO A 32 -3.19 -8.29 -7.51
C PRO A 32 -3.94 -8.81 -8.73
N LEU A 33 -3.47 -8.54 -9.94
CA LEU A 33 -4.09 -9.04 -11.16
C LEU A 33 -3.97 -10.56 -11.27
N LEU A 34 -2.79 -11.11 -10.97
CA LEU A 34 -2.57 -12.56 -10.97
C LEU A 34 -3.33 -13.27 -9.84
N LEU A 35 -3.47 -12.62 -8.68
CA LEU A 35 -4.31 -13.11 -7.60
C LEU A 35 -5.78 -13.18 -8.04
N PHE A 36 -6.30 -12.09 -8.62
CA PHE A 36 -7.66 -12.03 -9.13
C PHE A 36 -7.91 -13.10 -10.21
N GLU A 37 -7.01 -13.21 -11.18
CA GLU A 37 -7.09 -14.22 -12.24
C GLU A 37 -7.15 -15.64 -11.67
N THR A 38 -6.32 -15.94 -10.68
CA THR A 38 -6.29 -17.24 -10.02
C THR A 38 -7.59 -17.55 -9.29
N VAL A 39 -8.10 -16.60 -8.51
CA VAL A 39 -9.38 -16.78 -7.80
C VAL A 39 -10.50 -17.05 -8.79
N LEU A 40 -10.52 -16.33 -9.92
CA LEU A 40 -11.55 -16.49 -10.95
C LEU A 40 -11.42 -17.82 -11.72
N ILE A 41 -10.21 -18.19 -12.17
CA ILE A 41 -9.99 -19.36 -13.03
C ILE A 41 -10.06 -20.67 -12.22
N GLU A 42 -9.54 -20.66 -11.00
CA GLU A 42 -9.56 -21.84 -10.12
C GLU A 42 -10.88 -21.97 -9.32
N ASP A 43 -11.87 -21.10 -9.58
CA ASP A 43 -13.17 -21.07 -8.88
C ASP A 43 -13.02 -21.07 -7.35
N ARG A 44 -12.12 -20.20 -6.85
CA ARG A 44 -11.81 -20.09 -5.43
C ARG A 44 -12.77 -19.13 -4.71
N PRO A 45 -12.91 -19.21 -3.40
CA PRO A 45 -13.73 -18.26 -2.64
C PRO A 45 -13.30 -16.82 -2.88
N ILE A 46 -14.25 -15.93 -3.17
CA ILE A 46 -13.99 -14.51 -3.42
C ILE A 46 -13.29 -13.82 -2.24
N THR A 47 -13.48 -14.33 -1.03
CA THR A 47 -12.82 -13.85 0.18
C THR A 47 -11.30 -13.97 0.14
N GLU A 48 -10.76 -14.85 -0.72
CA GLU A 48 -9.33 -14.96 -0.94
C GLU A 48 -8.72 -13.74 -1.64
N LEU A 49 -9.54 -12.90 -2.27
CA LEU A 49 -9.06 -11.59 -2.72
C LEU A 49 -8.64 -10.70 -1.55
N LEU A 50 -9.23 -10.87 -0.38
CA LEU A 50 -8.93 -10.07 0.81
C LEU A 50 -7.89 -10.71 1.72
N ASP A 51 -7.96 -12.03 1.86
CA ASP A 51 -7.12 -12.81 2.76
C ASP A 51 -6.73 -14.13 2.12
N SER A 52 -5.60 -14.13 1.43
CA SER A 52 -5.08 -15.30 0.71
C SER A 52 -3.89 -15.92 1.44
N ASP A 53 -3.78 -17.24 1.36
CA ASP A 53 -2.63 -18.00 1.82
C ASP A 53 -1.50 -18.09 0.79
N PHE A 54 -1.67 -17.44 -0.36
CA PHE A 54 -0.66 -17.32 -1.41
C PHE A 54 -0.63 -15.92 -2.01
N SER A 55 0.45 -15.60 -2.69
CA SER A 55 0.63 -14.40 -3.50
C SER A 55 1.47 -14.72 -4.73
N TYR A 56 1.62 -13.74 -5.61
CA TYR A 56 2.47 -13.83 -6.78
C TYR A 56 3.68 -12.92 -6.64
N ARG A 57 4.87 -13.46 -6.79
CA ARG A 57 6.13 -12.72 -6.66
C ARG A 57 7.04 -12.97 -7.85
N SER A 58 7.60 -11.89 -8.36
CA SER A 58 8.83 -11.93 -9.13
C SER A 58 10.03 -11.78 -8.19
N ASP A 59 11.22 -12.10 -8.66
CA ASP A 59 12.44 -11.92 -7.86
C ASP A 59 12.65 -10.45 -7.46
N LEU A 60 12.27 -9.50 -8.34
CA LEU A 60 12.30 -8.07 -8.05
C LEU A 60 11.33 -7.71 -6.92
N LEU A 61 10.09 -8.20 -6.99
CA LEU A 61 9.06 -7.90 -5.99
C LEU A 61 9.36 -8.57 -4.65
N GLU A 62 9.88 -9.78 -4.67
CA GLU A 62 10.33 -10.49 -3.47
C GLU A 62 11.46 -9.72 -2.77
N ASN A 63 12.43 -9.20 -3.54
CA ASN A 63 13.48 -8.36 -2.99
C ASN A 63 12.94 -7.05 -2.38
N TRP A 64 11.94 -6.44 -3.04
CA TRP A 64 11.24 -5.27 -2.51
C TRP A 64 10.58 -5.54 -1.15
N TYR A 65 9.85 -6.64 -1.03
CA TYR A 65 9.20 -7.02 0.24
C TYR A 65 10.19 -7.30 1.37
N LYS A 66 11.42 -7.69 1.05
CA LYS A 66 12.53 -7.85 2.00
C LYS A 66 13.27 -6.55 2.33
N GLY A 67 12.79 -5.41 1.84
CA GLY A 67 13.41 -4.10 2.05
C GLY A 67 14.65 -3.86 1.18
N GLY A 68 14.84 -4.65 0.13
CA GLY A 68 15.91 -4.46 -0.85
C GLY A 68 15.60 -3.33 -1.84
N LYS A 69 16.64 -2.87 -2.55
CA LYS A 69 16.48 -1.89 -3.61
C LYS A 69 15.83 -2.52 -4.83
N ALA A 70 14.85 -1.83 -5.41
CA ALA A 70 14.20 -2.23 -6.67
C ALA A 70 15.15 -1.93 -7.84
N GLY A 71 16.15 -2.73 -8.05
CA GLY A 71 17.11 -2.56 -9.13
C GLY A 71 17.65 -3.90 -9.62
N GLY A 72 17.84 -4.02 -10.92
CA GLY A 72 18.41 -5.20 -11.58
C GLY A 72 18.30 -5.08 -13.10
N PRO A 73 19.06 -5.87 -13.85
CA PRO A 73 18.97 -5.88 -15.31
C PRO A 73 17.57 -6.26 -15.78
N PRO A 74 17.15 -5.85 -16.99
CA PRO A 74 15.85 -6.21 -17.56
C PRO A 74 15.82 -7.71 -17.84
N THR A 75 15.39 -8.48 -16.89
CA THR A 75 15.07 -9.89 -17.06
C THR A 75 13.59 -10.05 -17.41
N ALA A 76 13.25 -11.15 -18.05
CA ALA A 76 11.86 -11.58 -18.20
C ALA A 76 11.12 -11.45 -16.85
N ILE A 77 9.82 -11.20 -16.88
CA ILE A 77 8.99 -11.02 -15.69
C ILE A 77 8.40 -12.40 -15.29
N PRO A 78 9.17 -13.35 -14.74
CA PRO A 78 8.61 -14.59 -14.25
C PRO A 78 7.99 -14.33 -12.89
N PHE A 79 6.66 -14.45 -12.80
CA PHE A 79 5.97 -14.52 -11.52
C PHE A 79 5.83 -15.97 -11.08
N LYS A 80 6.00 -16.20 -9.80
CA LYS A 80 5.79 -17.49 -9.15
C LYS A 80 4.72 -17.34 -8.09
N ARG A 81 3.83 -18.30 -7.99
CA ARG A 81 2.93 -18.42 -6.86
C ARG A 81 3.76 -18.83 -5.63
N VAL A 82 3.67 -18.06 -4.58
CA VAL A 82 4.41 -18.27 -3.32
C VAL A 82 3.44 -18.36 -2.16
N PRO A 83 3.70 -19.23 -1.16
CA PRO A 83 2.87 -19.28 0.04
C PRO A 83 3.06 -18.00 0.86
N VAL A 84 1.97 -17.52 1.46
CA VAL A 84 1.97 -16.44 2.43
C VAL A 84 2.02 -17.05 3.82
N THR A 85 3.16 -16.94 4.47
CA THR A 85 3.37 -17.43 5.85
C THR A 85 3.19 -16.34 6.90
N ASP A 86 3.35 -15.09 6.49
CA ASP A 86 3.14 -13.91 7.33
C ASP A 86 1.75 -13.33 7.06
N ARG A 87 0.85 -13.42 8.03
CA ARG A 87 -0.53 -12.93 7.93
C ARG A 87 -0.66 -11.41 7.71
N ARG A 88 0.43 -10.67 7.81
CA ARG A 88 0.50 -9.27 7.38
C ARG A 88 0.62 -9.10 5.87
N GLN A 89 0.76 -10.19 5.15
CA GLN A 89 0.83 -10.25 3.70
C GLN A 89 -0.22 -11.25 3.22
N GLY A 90 -0.90 -10.94 2.16
CA GLY A 90 -1.94 -11.81 1.62
C GLY A 90 -3.17 -11.01 1.21
N GLY A 91 -3.72 -11.32 0.06
CA GLY A 91 -4.82 -10.58 -0.53
C GLY A 91 -4.45 -9.19 -1.02
N VAL A 92 -5.42 -8.50 -1.61
CA VAL A 92 -5.20 -7.18 -2.25
C VAL A 92 -4.88 -6.08 -1.27
N ILE A 93 -5.37 -6.17 -0.03
CA ILE A 93 -5.25 -5.11 1.00
C ILE A 93 -3.78 -4.87 1.38
N THR A 94 -2.99 -5.93 1.40
CA THR A 94 -1.61 -5.91 1.89
C THR A 94 -0.57 -6.01 0.78
N ASN A 95 -1.01 -6.07 -0.48
CA ASN A 95 -0.07 -6.15 -1.60
C ASN A 95 0.64 -4.82 -1.85
N ALA A 96 1.78 -4.89 -2.54
CA ALA A 96 2.64 -3.74 -2.78
C ALA A 96 1.93 -2.61 -3.55
N ALA A 97 1.02 -2.93 -4.46
CA ALA A 97 0.27 -1.92 -5.23
C ALA A 97 -0.61 -1.08 -4.32
N VAL A 98 -1.47 -1.71 -3.51
CA VAL A 98 -2.38 -1.01 -2.60
C VAL A 98 -1.60 -0.28 -1.50
N MET A 99 -0.57 -0.91 -0.94
CA MET A 99 0.29 -0.29 0.06
C MET A 99 0.97 0.98 -0.46
N THR A 100 1.44 0.97 -1.70
CA THR A 100 2.08 2.13 -2.35
C THR A 100 1.04 3.18 -2.72
N MET A 101 -0.07 2.79 -3.34
CA MET A 101 -1.14 3.70 -3.77
C MET A 101 -1.76 4.47 -2.60
N THR A 102 -1.83 3.86 -1.42
CA THR A 102 -2.40 4.44 -0.20
C THR A 102 -1.35 5.05 0.74
N SER A 103 -0.15 5.33 0.24
CA SER A 103 0.95 5.96 0.97
C SER A 103 1.41 7.23 0.26
N SER A 104 2.28 8.03 0.90
CA SER A 104 3.03 9.08 0.22
C SER A 104 4.37 8.55 -0.30
N SER A 105 5.11 9.39 -1.01
CA SER A 105 6.45 9.03 -1.51
C SER A 105 7.48 8.79 -0.40
N THR A 106 7.24 9.32 0.80
CA THR A 106 8.20 9.32 1.90
C THR A 106 7.75 8.53 3.13
N HIS A 107 6.44 8.28 3.29
CA HIS A 107 5.93 7.59 4.48
C HIS A 107 4.57 6.94 4.25
N THR A 108 4.24 5.97 5.09
CA THR A 108 2.95 5.30 5.08
C THR A 108 1.84 6.21 5.60
N LYS A 109 0.64 6.10 5.02
CA LYS A 109 -0.58 6.82 5.43
C LYS A 109 -1.68 5.83 5.85
N PRO A 110 -1.66 5.35 7.10
CA PRO A 110 -2.64 4.35 7.56
C PRO A 110 -4.09 4.81 7.43
N ILE A 111 -4.37 6.07 7.79
CA ILE A 111 -5.70 6.67 7.69
C ILE A 111 -6.22 6.67 6.25
N THR A 112 -5.39 7.07 5.29
CA THR A 112 -5.74 7.03 3.87
C THR A 112 -6.06 5.61 3.41
N ARG A 113 -5.33 4.61 3.93
CA ARG A 113 -5.60 3.21 3.64
C ARG A 113 -6.90 2.73 4.26
N GLY A 114 -7.20 3.09 5.51
CA GLY A 114 -8.45 2.77 6.16
C GLY A 114 -9.64 3.39 5.42
N ALA A 115 -9.56 4.65 5.04
CA ALA A 115 -10.58 5.32 4.24
C ALA A 115 -10.75 4.65 2.86
N TRP A 116 -9.67 4.24 2.21
CA TRP A 116 -9.72 3.49 0.97
C TRP A 116 -10.42 2.14 1.14
N LEU A 117 -10.11 1.39 2.21
CA LEU A 117 -10.76 0.12 2.53
C LEU A 117 -12.26 0.30 2.76
N ALA A 118 -12.65 1.25 3.60
CA ALA A 118 -14.04 1.57 3.87
C ALA A 118 -14.79 1.90 2.58
N THR A 119 -14.20 2.72 1.73
CA THR A 119 -14.84 3.17 0.48
C THR A 119 -14.89 2.07 -0.58
N VAL A 120 -13.75 1.42 -0.87
CA VAL A 120 -13.61 0.55 -2.06
C VAL A 120 -14.04 -0.88 -1.77
N ILE A 121 -13.73 -1.40 -0.59
CA ILE A 121 -14.02 -2.79 -0.23
C ILE A 121 -15.39 -2.92 0.43
N PHE A 122 -15.71 -2.02 1.36
CA PHE A 122 -16.94 -2.11 2.13
C PHE A 122 -18.09 -1.24 1.61
N ASN A 123 -17.82 -0.37 0.62
CA ASN A 123 -18.79 0.60 0.09
C ASN A 123 -19.45 1.46 1.20
N ASP A 124 -18.68 1.78 2.24
CA ASP A 124 -19.06 2.61 3.37
C ASP A 124 -18.05 3.75 3.54
N PRO A 125 -18.05 4.76 2.63
CA PRO A 125 -17.10 5.85 2.70
C PRO A 125 -17.22 6.63 4.01
N PRO A 126 -16.11 7.02 4.64
CA PRO A 126 -16.16 7.90 5.80
C PRO A 126 -16.66 9.28 5.39
N GLU A 127 -17.30 9.98 6.33
CA GLU A 127 -17.66 11.38 6.13
C GLU A 127 -16.38 12.24 5.91
N PRO A 128 -16.48 13.30 5.11
CA PRO A 128 -15.36 14.22 4.95
C PRO A 128 -14.98 14.85 6.30
N PRO A 129 -13.69 15.03 6.59
CA PRO A 129 -13.27 15.67 7.83
C PRO A 129 -13.83 17.10 7.90
N PRO A 130 -14.22 17.59 9.09
CA PRO A 130 -14.56 19.00 9.28
C PRO A 130 -13.44 19.93 8.80
N ALA A 131 -13.81 21.09 8.26
CA ALA A 131 -12.87 22.02 7.63
C ALA A 131 -11.80 22.59 8.58
N ASP A 132 -12.06 22.55 9.88
CA ASP A 132 -11.21 23.07 10.95
C ASP A 132 -10.31 21.99 11.60
N VAL A 133 -10.35 20.76 11.13
CA VAL A 133 -9.48 19.69 11.65
C VAL A 133 -8.07 19.87 11.09
N PRO A 134 -7.06 20.13 11.96
CA PRO A 134 -5.69 20.25 11.51
C PRO A 134 -5.16 18.90 11.02
N GLU A 135 -4.46 18.93 9.89
CA GLU A 135 -3.77 17.74 9.39
C GLU A 135 -2.71 17.25 10.40
N LEU A 136 -2.56 15.93 10.48
CA LEU A 136 -1.47 15.36 11.27
C LEU A 136 -0.13 15.77 10.63
N PRO A 137 0.80 16.40 11.38
CA PRO A 137 2.08 16.80 10.83
C PRO A 137 2.81 15.61 10.19
N GLU A 138 3.28 15.77 8.97
CA GLU A 138 4.04 14.72 8.27
C GLU A 138 5.31 14.32 9.02
N LYS A 139 5.99 15.33 9.60
CA LYS A 139 7.17 15.11 10.46
C LYS A 139 6.76 15.21 11.91
N PRO A 140 7.30 14.34 12.79
CA PRO A 140 7.06 14.47 14.23
C PRO A 140 7.53 15.85 14.69
N VAL A 141 6.71 16.52 15.47
CA VAL A 141 7.14 17.70 16.24
C VAL A 141 8.05 17.25 17.39
N LYS A 142 8.91 18.12 17.91
CA LYS A 142 9.90 17.77 18.96
C LYS A 142 9.32 16.95 20.13
N LYS A 143 8.06 17.17 20.49
CA LYS A 143 7.35 16.42 21.53
C LYS A 143 7.11 14.96 21.16
N ASP A 144 6.99 14.64 19.87
CA ASP A 144 6.56 13.34 19.34
C ASP A 144 7.69 12.60 18.63
N GLU A 145 8.94 13.10 18.71
CA GLU A 145 10.09 12.52 18.00
C GLU A 145 10.35 11.04 18.31
N ASN A 146 10.01 10.61 19.53
CA ASN A 146 10.20 9.24 19.98
C ASN A 146 8.95 8.36 19.84
N LEU A 147 7.83 8.91 19.37
CA LEU A 147 6.59 8.16 19.20
C LEU A 147 6.54 7.49 17.85
N THR A 148 6.10 6.24 17.84
CA THR A 148 5.73 5.54 16.60
C THR A 148 4.54 6.24 15.95
N ILE A 149 4.33 5.97 14.64
CA ILE A 149 3.17 6.50 13.93
C ILE A 149 1.85 6.05 14.58
N ARG A 150 1.81 4.83 15.12
CA ARG A 150 0.66 4.28 15.82
C ARG A 150 0.33 5.06 17.10
N GLU A 151 1.34 5.39 17.90
CA GLU A 151 1.17 6.16 19.12
C GLU A 151 0.72 7.60 18.84
N ARG A 152 1.27 8.22 17.80
CA ARG A 152 0.84 9.54 17.33
C ARG A 152 -0.61 9.56 16.87
N LEU A 153 -1.03 8.55 16.12
CA LEU A 153 -2.41 8.37 15.67
C LEU A 153 -3.35 8.10 16.85
N ALA A 154 -2.93 7.30 17.83
CA ALA A 154 -3.73 7.05 19.03
C ALA A 154 -4.01 8.36 19.79
N ALA A 155 -2.98 9.18 20.02
CA ALA A 155 -3.14 10.48 20.67
C ALA A 155 -4.05 11.46 19.89
N HIS A 156 -4.03 11.39 18.56
CA HIS A 156 -4.94 12.18 17.71
C HIS A 156 -6.38 11.68 17.81
N ARG A 157 -6.58 10.38 17.80
CA ARG A 157 -7.88 9.69 17.86
C ARG A 157 -8.61 9.87 19.20
N ASP A 158 -7.87 10.03 20.31
CA ASP A 158 -8.43 10.22 21.65
C ASP A 158 -9.22 11.53 21.81
N ARG A 159 -9.14 12.44 20.86
CA ARG A 159 -9.97 13.65 20.84
C ARG A 159 -11.39 13.30 20.46
N PRO A 160 -12.41 13.75 21.26
CA PRO A 160 -13.82 13.44 20.98
C PRO A 160 -14.27 13.80 19.56
N ASP A 161 -13.77 14.92 19.04
CA ASP A 161 -14.11 15.43 17.69
C ASP A 161 -13.56 14.54 16.57
N CYS A 162 -12.54 13.75 16.85
CA CYS A 162 -11.86 12.88 15.88
C CYS A 162 -12.33 11.42 15.97
N ALA A 163 -12.70 10.98 17.18
CA ALA A 163 -13.01 9.58 17.49
C ALA A 163 -14.12 9.00 16.60
N GLY A 164 -15.16 9.78 16.29
CA GLY A 164 -16.30 9.31 15.50
C GLY A 164 -15.93 8.82 14.10
N CYS A 165 -15.07 9.55 13.39
CA CYS A 165 -14.60 9.16 12.06
C CYS A 165 -13.54 8.06 12.15
N HIS A 166 -12.65 8.13 13.15
CA HIS A 166 -11.55 7.19 13.30
C HIS A 166 -11.99 5.75 13.63
N VAL A 167 -13.14 5.56 14.27
CA VAL A 167 -13.71 4.21 14.52
C VAL A 167 -13.89 3.40 13.23
N LYS A 168 -14.11 4.05 12.08
CA LYS A 168 -14.29 3.37 10.79
C LYS A 168 -13.00 3.12 10.04
N ILE A 169 -11.97 3.93 10.23
CA ILE A 169 -10.80 3.99 9.35
C ILE A 169 -9.48 3.56 9.98
N ASP A 170 -9.48 3.27 11.30
CA ASP A 170 -8.27 2.87 12.06
C ASP A 170 -8.33 1.42 12.56
#